data_9238572414a473c4c608936c725cdd76
#
_entry.id   9238572414a473c4c608936c725cdd76
#
_cell.length_a   1.000
_cell.length_b   1.000
_cell.length_c   1.000
_cell.angle_alpha   90.00
_cell.angle_beta   90.00
_cell.angle_gamma   90.00
#
_symmetry.space_group_name_H-M   'P 1'
#
loop_
_entity.id
_entity.type
_entity.pdbx_description
1 polymer ?
#
loop_
_entity_poly.entity_id
_entity_poly.type
_entity_poly.pdbx_seq_one_letter_code
_entity_poly.pdbx_strand_id
1 'polypeptide(L)'
;PQEIFVPKGTILIDRTVVDSGEEERERFIVTHECFHYLLHPRCFRKTDGMGQYCRKENFNPWGRERKQMTALEIIEYQANYCAAAFQMPRIAVRQAFVTSIKMKGIPEKPLRFERWINPHISKLAKAFGVNFNPMKYRLQQLNLIDNGKRI
;
A
#
# COMPACT_ATOMS: atom_id res chain seq x y z
N PRO A 1 -3.13 -4.03 -34.22
CA PRO A 1 -2.62 -4.28 -32.86
C PRO A 1 -1.63 -5.43 -32.98
N GLN A 2 -0.41 -5.24 -32.50
CA GLN A 2 0.57 -6.33 -32.41
C GLN A 2 0.25 -7.12 -31.15
N GLU A 3 -0.03 -8.41 -31.32
CA GLU A 3 -0.15 -9.32 -30.19
C GLU A 3 1.25 -9.63 -29.63
N ILE A 4 1.45 -9.32 -28.36
CA ILE A 4 2.70 -9.64 -27.65
C ILE A 4 2.46 -10.90 -26.84
N PHE A 5 3.21 -11.95 -27.09
CA PHE A 5 3.20 -13.14 -26.24
C PHE A 5 3.92 -12.83 -24.92
N VAL A 6 3.18 -12.96 -23.82
CA VAL A 6 3.71 -12.75 -22.47
C VAL A 6 3.68 -14.09 -21.72
N PRO A 7 4.84 -14.63 -21.28
CA PRO A 7 4.88 -15.87 -20.51
C PRO A 7 4.07 -15.77 -19.22
N LYS A 8 3.50 -16.89 -18.77
CA LYS A 8 2.79 -16.96 -17.49
C LYS A 8 3.72 -16.55 -16.34
N GLY A 9 3.24 -15.67 -15.47
CA GLY A 9 4.00 -15.14 -14.32
C GLY A 9 4.80 -13.88 -14.63
N THR A 10 4.68 -13.32 -15.84
CA THR A 10 5.26 -12.02 -16.17
C THR A 10 4.40 -10.90 -15.61
N ILE A 11 5.03 -9.96 -14.92
CA ILE A 11 4.41 -8.70 -14.48
C ILE A 11 4.80 -7.62 -15.48
N LEU A 12 3.79 -6.95 -16.05
CA LEU A 12 3.99 -5.81 -16.94
C LEU A 12 3.83 -4.53 -16.14
N ILE A 13 4.87 -3.70 -16.17
CA ILE A 13 4.85 -2.37 -15.54
C ILE A 13 4.79 -1.31 -16.64
N ASP A 14 3.89 -0.35 -16.47
CA ASP A 14 3.80 0.78 -17.40
C ASP A 14 5.11 1.57 -17.38
N ARG A 15 5.64 1.83 -18.57
CA ARG A 15 6.90 2.55 -18.74
C ARG A 15 6.89 3.92 -18.08
N THR A 16 5.73 4.59 -18.04
CA THR A 16 5.59 5.89 -17.37
C THR A 16 5.88 5.83 -15.86
N VAL A 17 5.70 4.67 -15.24
CA VAL A 17 6.05 4.44 -13.82
C VAL A 17 7.56 4.40 -13.65
N VAL A 18 8.24 3.66 -14.55
CA VAL A 18 9.71 3.52 -14.52
C VAL A 18 10.39 4.85 -14.88
N ASP A 19 9.90 5.51 -15.93
CA ASP A 19 10.47 6.78 -16.42
C ASP A 19 10.23 7.96 -15.43
N SER A 20 9.28 7.81 -14.48
CA SER A 20 9.02 8.84 -13.46
C SER A 20 10.16 9.02 -12.45
N GLY A 21 11.06 8.03 -12.32
CA GLY A 21 12.13 8.01 -11.34
C GLY A 21 11.66 7.90 -9.88
N GLU A 22 10.36 7.60 -9.67
CA GLU A 22 9.77 7.40 -8.34
C GLU A 22 9.96 5.95 -7.88
N GLU A 23 11.18 5.59 -7.45
CA GLU A 23 11.54 4.20 -7.05
C GLU A 23 10.61 3.61 -5.98
N GLU A 24 10.15 4.41 -5.02
CA GLU A 24 9.24 3.96 -3.97
C GLU A 24 7.89 3.54 -4.55
N ARG A 25 7.42 4.27 -5.55
CA ARG A 25 6.17 3.97 -6.25
C ARG A 25 6.29 2.74 -7.12
N GLU A 26 7.36 2.63 -7.88
CA GLU A 26 7.65 1.46 -8.72
C GLU A 26 7.70 0.20 -7.86
N ARG A 27 8.46 0.22 -6.76
CA ARG A 27 8.56 -0.90 -5.82
C ARG A 27 7.21 -1.29 -5.24
N PHE A 28 6.36 -0.32 -4.91
CA PHE A 28 5.03 -0.60 -4.41
C PHE A 28 4.16 -1.27 -5.47
N ILE A 29 4.17 -0.79 -6.72
CA ILE A 29 3.41 -1.35 -7.82
C ILE A 29 3.86 -2.79 -8.11
N VAL A 30 5.16 -3.03 -8.23
CA VAL A 30 5.69 -4.40 -8.43
C VAL A 30 5.24 -5.33 -7.31
N THR A 31 5.34 -4.89 -6.07
CA THR A 31 4.92 -5.70 -4.90
C THR A 31 3.43 -5.97 -4.91
N HIS A 32 2.61 -4.99 -5.27
CA HIS A 32 1.16 -5.11 -5.41
C HIS A 32 0.79 -6.18 -6.46
N GLU A 33 1.38 -6.13 -7.65
CA GLU A 33 1.15 -7.11 -8.70
C GLU A 33 1.61 -8.53 -8.29
N CYS A 34 2.72 -8.63 -7.55
CA CYS A 34 3.13 -9.91 -6.97
C CYS A 34 2.06 -10.49 -6.05
N PHE A 35 1.38 -9.66 -5.25
CA PHE A 35 0.30 -10.14 -4.38
C PHE A 35 -0.96 -10.50 -5.16
N HIS A 36 -1.26 -9.86 -6.28
CA HIS A 36 -2.29 -10.37 -7.18
C HIS A 36 -1.97 -11.77 -7.68
N TYR A 37 -0.75 -12.00 -8.13
CA TYR A 37 -0.32 -13.32 -8.58
C TYR A 37 -0.42 -14.39 -7.48
N LEU A 38 -0.05 -14.06 -6.24
CA LEU A 38 -0.04 -15.01 -5.12
C LEU A 38 -1.43 -15.28 -4.55
N LEU A 39 -2.25 -14.25 -4.38
CA LEU A 39 -3.53 -14.35 -3.66
C LEU A 39 -4.72 -14.62 -4.59
N HIS A 40 -4.66 -14.16 -5.83
CA HIS A 40 -5.79 -14.16 -6.75
C HIS A 40 -5.56 -14.97 -8.04
N PRO A 41 -4.89 -16.13 -8.01
CA PRO A 41 -4.53 -16.85 -9.23
C PRO A 41 -5.75 -17.36 -10.05
N ARG A 42 -6.93 -17.42 -9.41
CA ARG A 42 -8.17 -17.85 -10.05
C ARG A 42 -9.02 -16.70 -10.57
N CYS A 43 -8.80 -15.48 -10.09
CA CYS A 43 -9.58 -14.30 -10.47
C CYS A 43 -9.18 -13.77 -11.85
N PHE A 44 -7.95 -14.09 -12.31
CA PHE A 44 -7.37 -13.65 -13.59
C PHE A 44 -7.33 -14.78 -14.62
N ARG A 45 -8.22 -15.78 -14.52
CA ARG A 45 -8.39 -16.77 -15.57
C ARG A 45 -9.04 -16.09 -16.77
N LYS A 46 -8.43 -16.36 -17.94
CA LYS A 46 -8.84 -15.92 -19.28
C LYS A 46 -10.35 -15.66 -19.37
N THR A 47 -10.71 -14.41 -19.47
CA THR A 47 -11.89 -13.93 -20.15
C THR A 47 -11.38 -12.99 -21.22
N ASP A 48 -11.37 -13.48 -22.46
CA ASP A 48 -11.37 -12.72 -23.70
C ASP A 48 -10.37 -11.57 -23.84
N GLY A 49 -9.05 -11.89 -23.75
CA GLY A 49 -8.02 -10.99 -24.28
C GLY A 49 -7.82 -9.64 -23.57
N MET A 50 -8.59 -9.31 -22.57
CA MET A 50 -8.41 -8.09 -21.80
C MET A 50 -7.50 -8.35 -20.60
N GLY A 51 -6.26 -7.88 -20.65
CA GLY A 51 -5.41 -7.73 -19.47
C GLY A 51 -6.12 -6.83 -18.47
N GLN A 52 -6.23 -7.28 -17.21
CA GLN A 52 -6.77 -6.44 -16.15
C GLN A 52 -5.69 -5.43 -15.74
N TYR A 53 -5.96 -4.15 -15.92
CA TYR A 53 -5.06 -3.07 -15.54
C TYR A 53 -5.48 -2.53 -14.17
N CYS A 54 -4.51 -2.39 -13.28
CA CYS A 54 -4.70 -1.63 -12.05
C CYS A 54 -4.86 -0.15 -12.41
N ARG A 55 -6.09 0.38 -12.38
CA ARG A 55 -6.36 1.79 -12.69
C ARG A 55 -6.14 2.63 -11.44
N LYS A 56 -5.53 3.83 -11.62
CA LYS A 56 -5.33 4.84 -10.56
C LYS A 56 -6.60 5.15 -9.76
N GLU A 57 -7.75 5.06 -10.39
CA GLU A 57 -9.07 5.37 -9.83
C GLU A 57 -9.51 4.39 -8.73
N ASN A 58 -9.00 3.16 -8.75
CA ASN A 58 -9.30 2.13 -7.76
C ASN A 58 -8.36 2.18 -6.53
N PHE A 59 -7.46 3.17 -6.47
CA PHE A 59 -6.36 3.23 -5.52
C PHE A 59 -6.73 3.83 -4.15
N ASN A 60 -8.00 4.09 -3.85
CA ASN A 60 -8.41 4.59 -2.54
C ASN A 60 -9.37 3.66 -1.78
N PRO A 61 -8.90 2.48 -1.32
CA PRO A 61 -9.73 1.54 -0.57
C PRO A 61 -9.96 1.96 0.89
N TRP A 62 -9.29 3.03 1.36
CA TRP A 62 -9.23 3.40 2.78
C TRP A 62 -10.46 4.16 3.30
N GLY A 63 -11.40 4.54 2.42
CA GLY A 63 -12.57 5.36 2.76
C GLY A 63 -13.92 4.65 2.76
N ARG A 64 -14.00 3.40 2.32
CA ARG A 64 -15.27 2.66 2.18
C ARG A 64 -15.37 1.51 3.18
N GLU A 65 -16.58 1.32 3.72
CA GLU A 65 -16.87 0.14 4.53
C GLU A 65 -16.82 -1.13 3.66
N ARG A 66 -16.21 -2.21 4.15
CA ARG A 66 -16.08 -3.50 3.44
C ARG A 66 -17.40 -4.04 2.86
N LYS A 67 -18.53 -3.75 3.51
CA LYS A 67 -19.87 -4.19 3.09
C LYS A 67 -20.35 -3.55 1.78
N GLN A 68 -19.68 -2.47 1.31
CA GLN A 68 -20.04 -1.72 0.11
C GLN A 68 -19.06 -1.94 -1.04
N MET A 69 -18.03 -2.79 -0.85
CA MET A 69 -17.01 -3.04 -1.86
C MET A 69 -17.48 -4.12 -2.85
N THR A 70 -17.22 -3.88 -4.13
CA THR A 70 -17.34 -4.89 -5.17
C THR A 70 -16.26 -5.96 -5.01
N ALA A 71 -16.42 -7.11 -5.67
CA ALA A 71 -15.41 -8.18 -5.65
C ALA A 71 -14.05 -7.68 -6.15
N LEU A 72 -14.01 -6.84 -7.18
CA LEU A 72 -12.78 -6.25 -7.71
C LEU A 72 -12.12 -5.32 -6.69
N GLU A 73 -12.88 -4.44 -6.05
CA GLU A 73 -12.36 -3.56 -5.01
C GLU A 73 -11.80 -4.32 -3.80
N ILE A 74 -12.39 -5.49 -3.47
CA ILE A 74 -11.85 -6.37 -2.41
C ILE A 74 -10.50 -6.95 -2.82
N ILE A 75 -10.36 -7.43 -4.06
CA ILE A 75 -9.11 -7.98 -4.61
C ILE A 75 -8.01 -6.91 -4.59
N GLU A 76 -8.31 -5.71 -5.07
CA GLU A 76 -7.39 -4.58 -5.05
C GLU A 76 -7.00 -4.16 -3.61
N TYR A 77 -7.98 -4.15 -2.71
CA TYR A 77 -7.72 -3.88 -1.29
C TYR A 77 -6.76 -4.91 -0.68
N GLN A 78 -6.96 -6.20 -0.96
CA GLN A 78 -6.12 -7.27 -0.44
C GLN A 78 -4.69 -7.15 -0.96
N ALA A 79 -4.49 -6.91 -2.25
CA ALA A 79 -3.16 -6.72 -2.84
C ALA A 79 -2.45 -5.49 -2.24
N ASN A 80 -3.15 -4.36 -2.14
CA ASN A 80 -2.62 -3.14 -1.51
C ASN A 80 -2.26 -3.34 -0.04
N TYR A 81 -3.12 -4.02 0.72
CA TYR A 81 -2.86 -4.30 2.14
C TYR A 81 -1.62 -5.17 2.32
N CYS A 82 -1.49 -6.23 1.52
CA CYS A 82 -0.36 -7.15 1.58
C CYS A 82 0.94 -6.48 1.12
N ALA A 83 0.91 -5.68 0.06
CA ALA A 83 2.06 -4.90 -0.40
C ALA A 83 2.55 -3.93 0.71
N ALA A 84 1.62 -3.21 1.32
CA ALA A 84 1.94 -2.31 2.44
C ALA A 84 2.48 -3.08 3.66
N ALA A 85 1.91 -4.25 3.98
CA ALA A 85 2.37 -5.06 5.10
C ALA A 85 3.75 -5.66 4.87
N PHE A 86 4.07 -6.01 3.62
CA PHE A 86 5.37 -6.54 3.21
C PHE A 86 6.46 -5.45 3.27
N GLN A 87 6.21 -4.28 2.72
CA GLN A 87 7.17 -3.17 2.73
C GLN A 87 7.32 -2.51 4.11
N MET A 88 6.25 -2.53 4.91
CA MET A 88 6.19 -1.91 6.23
C MET A 88 5.72 -2.93 7.29
N PRO A 89 6.58 -3.91 7.67
CA PRO A 89 6.23 -4.95 8.63
C PRO A 89 5.79 -4.37 9.98
N ARG A 90 4.71 -4.90 10.54
CA ARG A 90 4.05 -4.39 11.75
C ARG A 90 5.01 -4.16 12.92
N ILE A 91 5.87 -5.13 13.20
CA ILE A 91 6.78 -5.07 14.35
C ILE A 91 7.82 -3.97 14.11
N ALA A 92 8.45 -3.95 12.94
CA ALA A 92 9.47 -2.98 12.59
C ALA A 92 8.92 -1.54 12.61
N VAL A 93 7.73 -1.31 12.04
CA VAL A 93 7.09 0.01 12.05
C VAL A 93 6.78 0.48 13.47
N ARG A 94 6.22 -0.41 14.33
CA ARG A 94 5.92 -0.07 15.72
C ARG A 94 7.17 0.32 16.50
N GLN A 95 8.23 -0.46 16.40
CA GLN A 95 9.50 -0.16 17.06
C GLN A 95 10.13 1.14 16.56
N ALA A 96 10.19 1.32 15.25
CA ALA A 96 10.73 2.54 14.64
C ALA A 96 9.93 3.79 15.05
N PHE A 97 8.59 3.70 15.09
CA PHE A 97 7.72 4.80 15.51
C PHE A 97 7.98 5.19 16.96
N VAL A 98 7.92 4.23 17.89
CA VAL A 98 8.18 4.47 19.31
C VAL A 98 9.55 5.09 19.55
N THR A 99 10.57 4.56 18.87
CA THR A 99 11.93 5.11 18.93
C THR A 99 11.99 6.54 18.37
N SER A 100 11.33 6.80 17.25
CA SER A 100 11.32 8.12 16.61
C SER A 100 10.73 9.20 17.50
N ILE A 101 9.62 8.91 18.18
CA ILE A 101 8.93 9.85 19.09
C ILE A 101 9.44 9.77 20.55
N LYS A 102 10.48 8.98 20.82
CA LYS A 102 11.13 8.80 22.13
C LYS A 102 10.16 8.32 23.24
N MET A 103 9.19 7.49 22.91
CA MET A 103 8.30 6.87 23.89
C MET A 103 8.94 5.59 24.48
N LYS A 104 8.58 5.25 25.71
CA LYS A 104 9.06 4.02 26.37
C LYS A 104 8.37 2.75 25.88
N GLY A 105 7.25 2.86 25.17
CA GLY A 105 6.46 1.72 24.69
C GLY A 105 5.40 2.13 23.68
N ILE A 106 4.71 1.14 23.14
CA ILE A 106 3.60 1.37 22.18
C ILE A 106 2.46 2.05 22.93
N PRO A 107 1.91 3.15 22.40
CA PRO A 107 0.80 3.85 23.05
C PRO A 107 -0.44 2.96 23.13
N GLU A 108 -1.12 2.95 24.27
CA GLU A 108 -2.37 2.21 24.48
C GLU A 108 -3.51 2.72 23.59
N LYS A 109 -3.52 4.02 23.35
CA LYS A 109 -4.46 4.69 22.44
C LYS A 109 -3.70 5.36 21.30
N PRO A 110 -4.27 5.43 20.08
CA PRO A 110 -3.63 6.12 18.97
C PRO A 110 -3.35 7.58 19.34
N LEU A 111 -2.16 8.04 19.02
CA LEU A 111 -1.80 9.45 19.19
C LEU A 111 -2.62 10.30 18.22
N ARG A 112 -3.08 11.45 18.70
CA ARG A 112 -3.79 12.39 17.84
C ARG A 112 -2.87 12.85 16.71
N PHE A 113 -3.36 12.74 15.47
CA PHE A 113 -2.61 13.21 14.31
C PHE A 113 -2.56 14.73 14.28
N GLU A 114 -1.38 15.28 14.56
CA GLU A 114 -1.07 16.70 14.57
C GLU A 114 0.22 16.98 13.79
N ARG A 115 0.47 18.25 13.45
CA ARG A 115 1.61 18.65 12.61
C ARG A 115 2.99 18.20 13.15
N TRP A 116 3.14 18.08 14.47
CA TRP A 116 4.40 17.66 15.09
C TRP A 116 4.79 16.21 14.75
N ILE A 117 3.82 15.37 14.38
CA ILE A 117 4.06 13.98 13.97
C ILE A 117 4.67 13.90 12.55
N ASN A 118 4.43 14.88 11.68
CA ASN A 118 4.87 14.85 10.29
C ASN A 118 6.38 14.59 10.09
N PRO A 119 7.31 15.23 10.82
CA PRO A 119 8.73 14.92 10.70
C PRO A 119 9.07 13.46 11.03
N HIS A 120 8.35 12.88 12.00
CA HIS A 120 8.53 11.47 12.37
C HIS A 120 8.03 10.54 11.26
N ILE A 121 6.86 10.85 10.66
CA ILE A 121 6.36 10.10 9.51
C ILE A 121 7.34 10.17 8.34
N SER A 122 7.86 11.36 8.02
CA SER A 122 8.84 11.55 6.93
C SER A 122 10.12 10.75 7.18
N LYS A 123 10.61 10.74 8.42
CA LYS A 123 11.79 9.95 8.81
C LYS A 123 11.54 8.44 8.65
N LEU A 124 10.37 7.96 9.08
CA LEU A 124 10.02 6.55 8.91
C LEU A 124 9.82 6.22 7.43
N ALA A 125 9.13 7.05 6.68
CA ALA A 125 8.92 6.87 5.25
C ALA A 125 10.24 6.66 4.52
N LYS A 126 11.23 7.54 4.79
CA LYS A 126 12.59 7.40 4.25
C LYS A 126 13.26 6.10 4.69
N ALA A 127 13.17 5.74 5.96
CA ALA A 127 13.78 4.52 6.50
C ALA A 127 13.22 3.22 5.90
N PHE A 128 11.92 3.22 5.55
CA PHE A 128 11.26 2.07 4.93
C PHE A 128 11.24 2.15 3.39
N GLY A 129 11.79 3.21 2.79
CA GLY A 129 11.79 3.41 1.34
C GLY A 129 10.38 3.51 0.76
N VAL A 130 9.51 4.25 1.42
CA VAL A 130 8.13 4.51 1.00
C VAL A 130 7.81 5.99 1.07
N ASN A 131 6.77 6.42 0.36
CA ASN A 131 6.31 7.80 0.41
C ASN A 131 5.60 8.12 1.74
N PHE A 132 5.48 9.42 2.05
CA PHE A 132 4.85 9.94 3.28
C PHE A 132 3.44 9.39 3.52
N ASN A 133 2.57 9.45 2.51
CA ASN A 133 1.18 9.01 2.66
C ASN A 133 1.02 7.51 2.93
N PRO A 134 1.67 6.58 2.22
CA PRO A 134 1.70 5.16 2.59
C PRO A 134 2.13 4.92 4.04
N MET A 135 3.19 5.58 4.51
CA MET A 135 3.63 5.46 5.91
C MET A 135 2.58 6.00 6.89
N LYS A 136 2.00 7.17 6.62
CA LYS A 136 0.91 7.73 7.44
C LYS A 136 -0.26 6.75 7.56
N TYR A 137 -0.73 6.21 6.43
CA TYR A 137 -1.82 5.22 6.44
C TYR A 137 -1.43 3.94 7.20
N ARG A 138 -0.18 3.50 7.06
CA ARG A 138 0.29 2.34 7.81
C ARG A 138 0.26 2.56 9.32
N LEU A 139 0.68 3.72 9.80
CA LEU A 139 0.61 4.08 11.23
C LEU A 139 -0.84 4.12 11.73
N GLN A 140 -1.77 4.62 10.93
CA GLN A 140 -3.21 4.61 11.24
C GLN A 140 -3.77 3.19 11.32
N GLN A 141 -3.44 2.33 10.36
CA GLN A 141 -3.82 0.91 10.39
C GLN A 141 -3.31 0.16 11.61
N LEU A 142 -2.10 0.52 12.07
CA LEU A 142 -1.49 -0.08 13.24
C LEU A 142 -1.98 0.53 14.56
N ASN A 143 -2.94 1.45 14.51
CA ASN A 143 -3.49 2.15 15.66
C ASN A 143 -2.42 2.95 16.44
N LEU A 144 -1.41 3.47 15.75
CA LEU A 144 -0.36 4.29 16.36
C LEU A 144 -0.71 5.78 16.32
N ILE A 145 -1.43 6.21 15.29
CA ILE A 145 -1.98 7.54 15.14
C ILE A 145 -3.46 7.46 14.72
N ASP A 146 -4.25 8.47 15.07
CA ASP A 146 -5.64 8.58 14.64
C ASP A 146 -5.79 9.19 13.23
N ASN A 147 -7.04 9.27 12.74
CA ASN A 147 -7.34 9.81 11.42
C ASN A 147 -7.41 11.33 11.37
N GLY A 148 -7.17 12.02 12.50
CA GLY A 148 -7.26 13.48 12.59
C GLY A 148 -8.67 14.06 12.41
N LYS A 149 -9.71 13.23 12.30
CA LYS A 149 -11.09 13.69 12.28
C LYS A 149 -11.49 14.12 13.70
N ARG A 150 -11.90 15.38 13.89
CA ARG A 150 -12.60 15.79 15.11
C ARG A 150 -13.92 15.02 15.16
N ILE A 151 -14.17 14.33 16.27
CA ILE A 151 -15.48 13.85 16.65
C ILE A 151 -16.32 15.06 17.01
#